data_d15ed59dbc7e75a561f7c71a6b9ce2e1
#
_entry.id   d15ed59dbc7e75a561f7c71a6b9ce2e1
#
_cell.length_a   1.000
_cell.length_b   1.000
_cell.length_c   1.000
_cell.angle_alpha   90.00
_cell.angle_beta   90.00
_cell.angle_gamma   90.00
#
_symmetry.space_group_name_H-M   'P 1'
#
loop_
_entity.id
_entity.type
_entity.pdbx_description
1 polymer ?
#
loop_
_entity_poly.entity_id
_entity_poly.type
_entity_poly.pdbx_seq_one_letter_code
_entity_poly.pdbx_strand_id
1 'polypeptide(L)'
;GSKEHATHFEEICGGNALNAAIGIVRLGGRASICGPMGDARETSSRYIFEKMAEEGIETKHIVHMPGLVTPISNIMIDPSGERTIVTFRDPELWNVRLPDTDALLDDCDAILTESRCANFCTDLCAEATRRGIPVVVDVDRAMSLREGLLTASSHLIFSSEPLQQTADVTDDGEALKKIAKLTPSFLAGTRGAQGTIWLDEKQNLQQTPAFPVHTVDTLGAGDVFHGAFALAITEGQDLPAALRFASAAAALKCTRFGGAFAAPQRAEVEALLGGRRPPPPLGAA
;
A
#
# COMPACT_ATOMS: atom_id res chain seq x y z
N GLY A 1 -11.34 28.81 19.49
CA GLY A 1 -10.28 27.82 19.28
C GLY A 1 -9.58 27.51 20.59
N SER A 2 -9.27 26.25 20.82
CA SER A 2 -8.43 25.82 21.96
C SER A 2 -6.95 25.81 21.53
N LYS A 3 -6.05 25.94 22.51
CA LYS A 3 -4.62 25.74 22.36
C LYS A 3 -4.24 24.53 23.21
N GLU A 4 -3.83 23.46 22.52
CA GLU A 4 -3.42 22.22 23.18
C GLU A 4 -1.90 22.07 23.10
N HIS A 5 -1.32 21.34 24.06
CA HIS A 5 0.10 21.01 24.07
C HIS A 5 0.27 19.51 23.83
N ALA A 6 1.01 19.16 22.76
CA ALA A 6 1.40 17.80 22.52
C ALA A 6 2.45 17.35 23.57
N THR A 7 2.31 16.12 24.05
CA THR A 7 3.26 15.48 24.96
C THR A 7 4.34 14.70 24.23
N HIS A 8 4.11 14.38 22.95
CA HIS A 8 5.02 13.68 22.08
C HIS A 8 4.96 14.28 20.67
N PHE A 9 6.08 14.31 19.99
CA PHE A 9 6.19 14.72 18.58
C PHE A 9 7.20 13.83 17.88
N GLU A 10 6.84 13.35 16.69
CA GLU A 10 7.72 12.57 15.84
C GLU A 10 7.51 12.99 14.38
N GLU A 11 8.59 13.06 13.61
CA GLU A 11 8.56 13.27 12.17
C GLU A 11 8.99 11.99 11.48
N ILE A 12 8.11 11.42 10.67
CA ILE A 12 8.34 10.17 9.94
C ILE A 12 8.00 10.33 8.47
N CYS A 13 8.74 9.62 7.62
CA CYS A 13 8.37 9.48 6.23
C CYS A 13 7.15 8.56 6.11
N GLY A 14 6.30 8.82 5.12
CA GLY A 14 5.10 8.04 4.88
C GLY A 14 4.59 8.20 3.44
N GLY A 15 3.35 7.78 3.26
CA GLY A 15 2.69 7.68 1.96
C GLY A 15 2.63 6.22 1.49
N ASN A 16 1.50 5.84 0.87
CA ASN A 16 1.19 4.44 0.55
C ASN A 16 2.33 3.75 -0.21
N ALA A 17 2.86 4.39 -1.25
CA ALA A 17 3.94 3.83 -2.06
C ALA A 17 5.23 3.58 -1.25
N LEU A 18 5.65 4.55 -0.42
CA LEU A 18 6.84 4.40 0.41
C LEU A 18 6.63 3.33 1.50
N ASN A 19 5.49 3.35 2.15
CA ASN A 19 5.16 2.37 3.18
C ASN A 19 5.13 0.94 2.63
N ALA A 20 4.56 0.75 1.44
CA ALA A 20 4.56 -0.54 0.77
C ALA A 20 5.98 -0.96 0.34
N ALA A 21 6.79 -0.05 -0.20
CA ALA A 21 8.16 -0.31 -0.59
C ALA A 21 9.03 -0.75 0.60
N ILE A 22 8.90 -0.10 1.76
CA ILE A 22 9.56 -0.53 3.01
C ILE A 22 9.13 -1.96 3.37
N GLY A 23 7.82 -2.26 3.30
CA GLY A 23 7.31 -3.61 3.54
C GLY A 23 7.94 -4.64 2.60
N ILE A 24 8.01 -4.36 1.30
CA ILE A 24 8.62 -5.23 0.29
C ILE A 24 10.09 -5.52 0.61
N VAL A 25 10.89 -4.47 0.86
CA VAL A 25 12.32 -4.64 1.08
C VAL A 25 12.59 -5.42 2.37
N ARG A 26 11.89 -5.15 3.44
CA ARG A 26 12.01 -5.89 4.71
C ARG A 26 11.59 -7.35 4.61
N LEU A 27 10.69 -7.65 3.67
CA LEU A 27 10.29 -9.01 3.34
C LEU A 27 11.24 -9.70 2.33
N GLY A 28 12.36 -9.06 1.97
CA GLY A 28 13.40 -9.64 1.11
C GLY A 28 13.21 -9.39 -0.39
N GLY A 29 12.23 -8.59 -0.79
CA GLY A 29 12.06 -8.12 -2.16
C GLY A 29 12.95 -6.92 -2.50
N ARG A 30 12.89 -6.47 -3.76
CA ARG A 30 13.45 -5.20 -4.23
C ARG A 30 12.29 -4.25 -4.55
N ALA A 31 12.45 -2.98 -4.24
CA ALA A 31 11.45 -1.96 -4.55
C ALA A 31 12.08 -0.75 -5.21
N SER A 32 11.42 -0.24 -6.25
CA SER A 32 11.72 1.04 -6.89
C SER A 32 10.47 1.91 -6.86
N ILE A 33 10.62 3.17 -6.46
CA ILE A 33 9.50 4.11 -6.44
C ILE A 33 9.53 4.96 -7.71
N CYS A 34 8.36 5.03 -8.37
CA CYS A 34 8.10 5.89 -9.51
C CYS A 34 6.93 6.83 -9.20
N GLY A 35 7.12 8.11 -9.45
CA GLY A 35 6.06 9.11 -9.24
C GLY A 35 6.59 10.50 -8.91
N PRO A 36 5.70 11.47 -8.66
CA PRO A 36 6.11 12.83 -8.35
C PRO A 36 6.59 12.99 -6.91
N MET A 37 7.57 13.85 -6.75
CA MET A 37 8.00 14.42 -5.47
C MET A 37 8.19 15.92 -5.64
N GLY A 38 8.12 16.68 -4.56
CA GLY A 38 8.40 18.11 -4.56
C GLY A 38 9.83 18.45 -4.98
N ASP A 39 10.18 19.71 -4.90
CA ASP A 39 11.51 20.21 -5.29
C ASP A 39 12.62 19.45 -4.54
N ALA A 40 13.63 18.99 -5.26
CA ALA A 40 14.76 18.23 -4.69
C ALA A 40 15.56 19.02 -3.62
N ARG A 41 15.44 20.37 -3.60
CA ARG A 41 16.10 21.23 -2.63
C ARG A 41 15.33 21.35 -1.32
N GLU A 42 14.08 20.91 -1.30
CA GLU A 42 13.21 20.95 -0.12
C GLU A 42 13.74 19.98 0.96
N THR A 43 13.66 20.42 2.22
CA THR A 43 14.16 19.62 3.36
C THR A 43 13.43 18.28 3.47
N SER A 44 12.09 18.28 3.30
CA SER A 44 11.28 17.06 3.36
C SER A 44 11.63 16.09 2.22
N SER A 45 11.85 16.60 1.00
CA SER A 45 12.29 15.76 -0.13
C SER A 45 13.62 15.07 0.18
N ARG A 46 14.62 15.82 0.67
CA ARG A 46 15.93 15.26 1.02
C ARG A 46 15.85 14.22 2.14
N TYR A 47 15.08 14.52 3.19
CA TYR A 47 14.88 13.60 4.30
C TYR A 47 14.24 12.27 3.84
N ILE A 48 13.22 12.34 2.98
CA ILE A 48 12.59 11.15 2.41
C ILE A 48 13.57 10.35 1.56
N PHE A 49 14.40 11.02 0.74
CA PHE A 49 15.42 10.35 -0.07
C PHE A 49 16.47 9.62 0.78
N GLU A 50 16.94 10.26 1.86
CA GLU A 50 17.87 9.65 2.81
C GLU A 50 17.25 8.38 3.43
N LYS A 51 15.99 8.45 3.86
CA LYS A 51 15.29 7.30 4.44
C LYS A 51 15.04 6.17 3.43
N MET A 52 14.73 6.49 2.19
CA MET A 52 14.62 5.48 1.12
C MET A 52 15.96 4.78 0.87
N ALA A 53 17.05 5.54 0.85
CA ALA A 53 18.40 4.98 0.68
C ALA A 53 18.81 4.08 1.86
N GLU A 54 18.49 4.48 3.10
CA GLU A 54 18.72 3.66 4.31
C GLU A 54 17.99 2.31 4.26
N GLU A 55 16.76 2.28 3.71
CA GLU A 55 15.98 1.04 3.54
C GLU A 55 16.35 0.28 2.24
N GLY A 56 17.24 0.81 1.40
CA GLY A 56 17.63 0.16 0.15
C GLY A 56 16.60 0.24 -0.98
N ILE A 57 15.72 1.24 -0.93
CA ILE A 57 14.70 1.48 -1.96
C ILE A 57 15.29 2.27 -3.11
N GLU A 58 15.08 1.82 -4.35
CA GLU A 58 15.53 2.51 -5.55
C GLU A 58 14.69 3.76 -5.84
N THR A 59 15.35 4.87 -6.13
CA THR A 59 14.71 6.20 -6.33
C THR A 59 14.91 6.77 -7.73
N LYS A 60 15.54 6.02 -8.64
CA LYS A 60 15.91 6.48 -9.98
C LYS A 60 14.73 6.96 -10.85
N HIS A 61 13.52 6.53 -10.52
CA HIS A 61 12.30 6.86 -11.26
C HIS A 61 11.41 7.91 -10.58
N ILE A 62 11.89 8.50 -9.49
CA ILE A 62 11.20 9.63 -8.86
C ILE A 62 11.39 10.89 -9.71
N VAL A 63 10.28 11.57 -9.99
CA VAL A 63 10.27 12.81 -10.76
C VAL A 63 10.15 13.99 -9.80
N HIS A 64 11.25 14.73 -9.64
CA HIS A 64 11.20 15.98 -8.88
C HIS A 64 10.46 17.07 -9.67
N MET A 65 9.51 17.72 -9.01
CA MET A 65 8.70 18.80 -9.55
C MET A 65 9.22 20.14 -9.00
N PRO A 66 10.00 20.92 -9.77
CA PRO A 66 10.63 22.15 -9.27
C PRO A 66 9.61 23.15 -8.77
N GLY A 67 9.85 23.71 -7.59
CA GLY A 67 9.00 24.71 -6.95
C GLY A 67 7.73 24.16 -6.27
N LEU A 68 7.45 22.85 -6.38
CA LEU A 68 6.33 22.22 -5.67
C LEU A 68 6.77 21.68 -4.33
N VAL A 69 5.79 21.56 -3.42
CA VAL A 69 6.01 21.05 -2.06
C VAL A 69 5.69 19.56 -2.00
N THR A 70 6.60 18.79 -1.41
CA THR A 70 6.35 17.37 -1.09
C THR A 70 5.16 17.26 -0.14
N PRO A 71 4.22 16.31 -0.39
CA PRO A 71 3.06 16.16 0.47
C PRO A 71 3.43 15.97 1.95
N ILE A 72 2.71 16.65 2.83
CA ILE A 72 2.88 16.58 4.27
C ILE A 72 1.55 16.35 4.96
N SER A 73 1.53 15.49 5.96
CA SER A 73 0.37 15.25 6.82
C SER A 73 0.71 15.59 8.26
N ASN A 74 -0.13 16.39 8.90
CA ASN A 74 -0.11 16.58 10.34
C ASN A 74 -1.14 15.63 10.95
N ILE A 75 -0.68 14.71 11.78
CA ILE A 75 -1.52 13.68 12.42
C ILE A 75 -1.54 13.99 13.92
N MET A 76 -2.68 14.45 14.41
CA MET A 76 -2.93 14.63 15.82
C MET A 76 -3.61 13.38 16.37
N ILE A 77 -3.05 12.82 17.42
CA ILE A 77 -3.59 11.63 18.11
C ILE A 77 -3.96 12.05 19.53
N ASP A 78 -5.21 11.88 19.89
CA ASP A 78 -5.68 12.18 21.24
C ASP A 78 -5.40 11.04 22.22
N PRO A 79 -5.61 11.25 23.56
CA PRO A 79 -5.38 10.19 24.55
C PRO A 79 -6.27 8.95 24.38
N SER A 80 -7.36 9.02 23.62
CA SER A 80 -8.20 7.86 23.29
C SER A 80 -7.70 7.06 22.09
N GLY A 81 -6.70 7.60 21.35
CA GLY A 81 -6.16 7.03 20.13
C GLY A 81 -6.90 7.47 18.86
N GLU A 82 -7.89 8.37 18.98
CA GLU A 82 -8.56 8.98 17.84
C GLU A 82 -7.60 9.92 17.08
N ARG A 83 -7.73 9.94 15.75
CA ARG A 83 -6.81 10.68 14.88
C ARG A 83 -7.52 11.77 14.10
N THR A 84 -6.93 12.95 14.12
CA THR A 84 -7.26 14.02 13.18
C THR A 84 -6.10 14.20 12.22
N ILE A 85 -6.34 14.05 10.92
CA ILE A 85 -5.31 14.13 9.89
C ILE A 85 -5.60 15.31 8.97
N VAL A 86 -4.61 16.20 8.85
CA VAL A 86 -4.65 17.33 7.91
C VAL A 86 -3.50 17.16 6.93
N THR A 87 -3.83 16.89 5.67
CA THR A 87 -2.85 16.67 4.61
C THR A 87 -2.82 17.87 3.66
N PHE A 88 -1.63 18.42 3.44
CA PHE A 88 -1.35 19.27 2.29
C PHE A 88 -0.74 18.45 1.18
N ARG A 89 -1.28 18.58 -0.02
CA ARG A 89 -0.79 17.97 -1.24
C ARG A 89 -0.97 18.95 -2.37
N ASP A 90 0.14 19.36 -2.98
CA ASP A 90 0.11 20.27 -4.11
C ASP A 90 -0.60 19.58 -5.29
N PRO A 91 -1.71 20.13 -5.81
CA PRO A 91 -2.46 19.50 -6.90
C PRO A 91 -1.66 19.38 -8.21
N GLU A 92 -0.65 20.24 -8.42
CA GLU A 92 0.19 20.20 -9.62
C GLU A 92 1.10 18.94 -9.66
N LEU A 93 1.31 18.26 -8.52
CA LEU A 93 2.02 16.97 -8.50
C LEU A 93 1.34 15.92 -9.38
N TRP A 94 0.02 15.99 -9.55
CA TRP A 94 -0.72 15.04 -10.39
C TRP A 94 -0.52 15.25 -11.90
N ASN A 95 0.12 16.35 -12.30
CA ASN A 95 0.47 16.65 -13.69
C ASN A 95 1.86 16.09 -14.07
N VAL A 96 2.42 15.22 -13.25
CA VAL A 96 3.70 14.56 -13.52
C VAL A 96 3.66 13.79 -14.83
N ARG A 97 4.77 13.83 -15.56
CA ARG A 97 5.04 12.91 -16.67
C ARG A 97 6.03 11.88 -16.18
N LEU A 98 5.60 10.61 -16.20
CA LEU A 98 6.48 9.52 -15.83
C LEU A 98 7.62 9.36 -16.85
N PRO A 99 8.74 8.75 -16.45
CA PRO A 99 9.78 8.30 -17.37
C PRO A 99 9.23 7.36 -18.46
N ASP A 100 10.09 7.03 -19.42
CA ASP A 100 9.76 6.12 -20.49
C ASP A 100 9.24 4.78 -19.97
N THR A 101 8.13 4.32 -20.54
CA THR A 101 7.43 3.11 -20.10
C THR A 101 8.30 1.86 -20.21
N ASP A 102 9.09 1.74 -21.29
CA ASP A 102 9.97 0.58 -21.46
C ASP A 102 11.04 0.56 -20.38
N ALA A 103 11.67 1.70 -20.09
CA ALA A 103 12.64 1.82 -19.02
C ALA A 103 12.07 1.52 -17.62
N LEU A 104 10.78 1.76 -17.40
CA LEU A 104 10.10 1.42 -16.15
C LEU A 104 9.78 -0.07 -16.02
N LEU A 105 9.54 -0.75 -17.14
CA LEU A 105 9.07 -2.14 -17.18
C LEU A 105 10.18 -3.17 -17.43
N ASP A 106 11.39 -2.74 -17.82
CA ASP A 106 12.49 -3.64 -18.23
C ASP A 106 12.98 -4.58 -17.10
N ASP A 107 12.93 -4.14 -15.83
CA ASP A 107 13.35 -4.93 -14.65
C ASP A 107 12.24 -4.90 -13.60
N CYS A 108 10.99 -5.11 -14.06
CA CYS A 108 9.80 -4.99 -13.24
C CYS A 108 9.03 -6.31 -13.21
N ASP A 109 8.98 -6.94 -12.03
CA ASP A 109 8.22 -8.19 -11.82
C ASP A 109 6.74 -7.92 -11.47
N ALA A 110 6.43 -6.75 -10.91
CA ALA A 110 5.05 -6.29 -10.66
C ALA A 110 4.99 -4.77 -10.48
N ILE A 111 3.84 -4.18 -10.75
CA ILE A 111 3.49 -2.82 -10.35
C ILE A 111 2.57 -2.89 -9.13
N LEU A 112 2.89 -2.11 -8.10
CA LEU A 112 1.96 -1.76 -7.04
C LEU A 112 1.67 -0.25 -7.13
N THR A 113 0.40 0.10 -7.25
CA THR A 113 -0.05 1.50 -7.31
C THR A 113 -1.26 1.73 -6.42
N GLU A 114 -1.56 2.98 -6.13
CA GLU A 114 -2.77 3.38 -5.42
C GLU A 114 -3.80 4.00 -6.38
N SER A 115 -5.06 3.88 -6.07
CA SER A 115 -6.15 4.40 -6.89
C SER A 115 -6.08 5.93 -7.14
N ARG A 116 -5.37 6.67 -6.26
CA ARG A 116 -5.14 8.11 -6.41
C ARG A 116 -4.22 8.48 -7.57
N CYS A 117 -3.38 7.54 -8.01
CA CYS A 117 -2.38 7.76 -9.05
C CYS A 117 -2.90 7.53 -10.47
N ALA A 118 -4.19 7.22 -10.64
CA ALA A 118 -4.81 6.90 -11.91
C ALA A 118 -4.50 7.90 -13.03
N ASN A 119 -4.44 9.20 -12.70
CA ASN A 119 -4.22 10.26 -13.69
C ASN A 119 -2.91 10.11 -14.48
N PHE A 120 -1.86 9.55 -13.88
CA PHE A 120 -0.55 9.47 -14.50
C PHE A 120 -0.02 8.04 -14.66
N CYS A 121 -0.61 7.03 -14.01
CA CYS A 121 -0.11 5.65 -14.07
C CYS A 121 -0.98 4.69 -14.89
N THR A 122 -2.17 5.07 -15.31
CA THR A 122 -3.10 4.14 -16.02
C THR A 122 -2.49 3.55 -17.27
N ASP A 123 -1.83 4.35 -18.12
CA ASP A 123 -1.22 3.88 -19.37
C ASP A 123 -0.05 2.91 -19.09
N LEU A 124 0.77 3.21 -18.08
CA LEU A 124 1.84 2.32 -17.60
C LEU A 124 1.28 0.98 -17.12
N CYS A 125 0.21 1.02 -16.32
CA CYS A 125 -0.46 -0.18 -15.81
C CYS A 125 -1.07 -1.03 -16.95
N ALA A 126 -1.68 -0.37 -17.94
CA ALA A 126 -2.24 -1.05 -19.10
C ALA A 126 -1.14 -1.77 -19.94
N GLU A 127 -0.01 -1.12 -20.14
CA GLU A 127 1.13 -1.70 -20.84
C GLU A 127 1.75 -2.87 -20.04
N ALA A 128 1.90 -2.73 -18.71
CA ALA A 128 2.37 -3.80 -17.85
C ALA A 128 1.45 -5.03 -17.92
N THR A 129 0.13 -4.84 -17.82
CA THR A 129 -0.86 -5.90 -17.96
C THR A 129 -0.78 -6.57 -19.34
N ARG A 130 -0.58 -5.81 -20.41
CA ARG A 130 -0.40 -6.34 -21.77
C ARG A 130 0.88 -7.20 -21.89
N ARG A 131 1.92 -6.89 -21.13
CA ARG A 131 3.17 -7.68 -21.06
C ARG A 131 3.08 -8.88 -20.10
N GLY A 132 1.95 -9.07 -19.43
CA GLY A 132 1.78 -10.12 -18.44
C GLY A 132 2.44 -9.82 -17.09
N ILE A 133 2.84 -8.57 -16.85
CA ILE A 133 3.37 -8.10 -15.57
C ILE A 133 2.17 -7.83 -14.64
N PRO A 134 2.11 -8.44 -13.45
CA PRO A 134 1.04 -8.18 -12.48
C PRO A 134 0.95 -6.71 -12.10
N VAL A 135 -0.27 -6.19 -12.07
CA VAL A 135 -0.59 -4.84 -11.60
C VAL A 135 -1.54 -4.96 -10.41
N VAL A 136 -1.03 -4.64 -9.22
CA VAL A 136 -1.78 -4.61 -7.96
C VAL A 136 -2.17 -3.17 -7.67
N VAL A 137 -3.44 -2.93 -7.39
CA VAL A 137 -3.94 -1.60 -7.03
C VAL A 137 -4.46 -1.62 -5.60
N ASP A 138 -3.89 -0.77 -4.76
CA ASP A 138 -4.45 -0.38 -3.47
C ASP A 138 -5.60 0.60 -3.70
N VAL A 139 -6.82 0.16 -3.45
CA VAL A 139 -8.01 1.00 -3.62
C VAL A 139 -8.44 1.56 -2.28
N ASP A 140 -7.78 2.66 -1.88
CA ASP A 140 -7.99 3.39 -0.63
C ASP A 140 -8.99 4.56 -0.73
N ARG A 141 -9.54 4.80 -1.91
CA ARG A 141 -10.64 5.73 -2.18
C ARG A 141 -11.64 5.12 -3.16
N ALA A 142 -12.86 5.61 -3.12
CA ALA A 142 -13.86 5.25 -4.12
C ALA A 142 -13.37 5.55 -5.54
N MET A 143 -13.54 4.59 -6.44
CA MET A 143 -13.22 4.70 -7.86
C MET A 143 -14.48 4.88 -8.68
N SER A 144 -14.38 5.60 -9.79
CA SER A 144 -15.42 5.52 -10.82
C SER A 144 -15.39 4.16 -11.49
N LEU A 145 -16.56 3.55 -11.71
CA LEU A 145 -16.65 2.28 -12.47
C LEU A 145 -16.21 2.42 -13.95
N ARG A 146 -15.89 3.64 -14.39
CA ARG A 146 -15.31 3.95 -15.72
C ARG A 146 -13.83 4.32 -15.63
N GLU A 147 -13.22 4.23 -14.46
CA GLU A 147 -11.81 4.58 -14.27
C GLU A 147 -10.92 3.54 -14.97
N GLY A 148 -9.91 4.02 -15.72
CA GLY A 148 -9.05 3.17 -16.54
C GLY A 148 -8.29 2.11 -15.74
N LEU A 149 -7.90 2.39 -14.49
CA LEU A 149 -7.25 1.43 -13.62
C LEU A 149 -8.09 0.17 -13.35
N LEU A 150 -9.42 0.25 -13.42
CA LEU A 150 -10.30 -0.90 -13.22
C LEU A 150 -10.04 -2.02 -14.25
N THR A 151 -9.64 -1.64 -15.46
CA THR A 151 -9.34 -2.58 -16.56
C THR A 151 -7.85 -2.71 -16.87
N ALA A 152 -7.04 -1.77 -16.41
CA ALA A 152 -5.60 -1.76 -16.59
C ALA A 152 -4.84 -2.52 -15.48
N SER A 153 -5.54 -3.13 -14.55
CA SER A 153 -4.97 -3.88 -13.43
C SER A 153 -5.26 -5.37 -13.51
N SER A 154 -4.46 -6.18 -12.85
CA SER A 154 -4.70 -7.62 -12.67
C SER A 154 -5.27 -7.96 -11.29
N HIS A 155 -5.01 -7.12 -10.29
CA HIS A 155 -5.45 -7.32 -8.91
C HIS A 155 -5.93 -5.99 -8.33
N LEU A 156 -7.17 -5.94 -7.86
CA LEU A 156 -7.78 -4.79 -7.19
C LEU A 156 -8.09 -5.20 -5.75
N ILE A 157 -7.42 -4.55 -4.80
CA ILE A 157 -7.63 -4.81 -3.38
C ILE A 157 -8.16 -3.54 -2.74
N PHE A 158 -9.39 -3.59 -2.30
CA PHE A 158 -10.12 -2.47 -1.73
C PHE A 158 -9.99 -2.43 -0.21
N SER A 159 -9.99 -1.25 0.37
CA SER A 159 -10.47 -1.07 1.73
C SER A 159 -12.00 -1.16 1.76
N SER A 160 -12.61 -1.58 2.87
CA SER A 160 -14.06 -1.87 2.94
C SER A 160 -14.93 -0.68 2.56
N GLU A 161 -14.68 0.49 3.12
CA GLU A 161 -15.48 1.69 2.81
C GLU A 161 -15.36 2.12 1.33
N PRO A 162 -14.15 2.26 0.72
CA PRO A 162 -14.00 2.48 -0.71
C PRO A 162 -14.67 1.41 -1.59
N LEU A 163 -14.66 0.15 -1.18
CA LEU A 163 -15.33 -0.92 -1.89
C LEU A 163 -16.85 -0.67 -1.98
N GLN A 164 -17.48 -0.40 -0.83
CA GLN A 164 -18.90 -0.13 -0.72
C GLN A 164 -19.30 1.12 -1.53
N GLN A 165 -18.52 2.20 -1.40
CA GLN A 165 -18.77 3.45 -2.13
C GLN A 165 -18.60 3.27 -3.64
N THR A 166 -17.58 2.54 -4.10
CA THR A 166 -17.34 2.26 -5.53
C THR A 166 -18.51 1.46 -6.12
N ALA A 167 -18.97 0.47 -5.40
CA ALA A 167 -20.08 -0.39 -5.84
C ALA A 167 -21.46 0.21 -5.59
N ASP A 168 -21.57 1.26 -4.77
CA ASP A 168 -22.86 1.76 -4.26
C ASP A 168 -23.68 0.62 -3.64
N VAL A 169 -23.07 -0.11 -2.70
CA VAL A 169 -23.63 -1.27 -1.99
C VAL A 169 -22.97 -1.34 -0.61
N THR A 170 -23.74 -1.64 0.42
CA THR A 170 -23.25 -1.68 1.82
C THR A 170 -22.64 -3.02 2.23
N ASP A 171 -22.95 -4.11 1.53
CA ASP A 171 -22.36 -5.43 1.78
C ASP A 171 -21.12 -5.63 0.91
N ASP A 172 -19.99 -5.93 1.54
CA ASP A 172 -18.69 -6.07 0.87
C ASP A 172 -18.69 -7.23 -0.17
N GLY A 173 -19.38 -8.34 0.12
CA GLY A 173 -19.46 -9.48 -0.80
C GLY A 173 -20.27 -9.17 -2.05
N GLU A 174 -21.41 -8.50 -1.89
CA GLU A 174 -22.21 -8.03 -3.02
C GLU A 174 -21.49 -6.93 -3.81
N ALA A 175 -20.74 -6.08 -3.12
CA ALA A 175 -19.90 -5.06 -3.76
C ALA A 175 -18.83 -5.70 -4.66
N LEU A 176 -18.08 -6.70 -4.18
CA LEU A 176 -17.12 -7.45 -4.99
C LEU A 176 -17.78 -8.09 -6.21
N LYS A 177 -18.91 -8.77 -6.04
CA LYS A 177 -19.65 -9.41 -7.15
C LYS A 177 -20.16 -8.40 -8.18
N LYS A 178 -20.52 -7.19 -7.74
CA LYS A 178 -20.96 -6.12 -8.65
C LYS A 178 -19.79 -5.61 -9.50
N ILE A 179 -18.62 -5.39 -8.89
CA ILE A 179 -17.42 -4.93 -9.58
C ILE A 179 -16.86 -6.03 -10.50
N ALA A 180 -16.93 -7.30 -10.11
CA ALA A 180 -16.48 -8.43 -10.92
C ALA A 180 -17.12 -8.55 -12.31
N LYS A 181 -18.30 -7.94 -12.50
CA LYS A 181 -18.95 -7.87 -13.82
C LYS A 181 -18.31 -6.88 -14.78
N LEU A 182 -17.39 -6.05 -14.30
CA LEU A 182 -16.81 -4.91 -15.02
C LEU A 182 -15.32 -5.08 -15.33
N THR A 183 -14.67 -6.04 -14.66
CA THR A 183 -13.24 -6.30 -14.82
C THR A 183 -12.94 -7.80 -14.66
N PRO A 184 -11.98 -8.34 -15.40
CA PRO A 184 -11.48 -9.70 -15.20
C PRO A 184 -10.48 -9.82 -14.04
N SER A 185 -10.12 -8.71 -13.39
CA SER A 185 -9.10 -8.65 -12.35
C SER A 185 -9.51 -9.47 -11.12
N PHE A 186 -8.53 -9.99 -10.40
CA PHE A 186 -8.75 -10.51 -9.06
C PHE A 186 -9.26 -9.39 -8.14
N LEU A 187 -10.27 -9.70 -7.33
CA LEU A 187 -10.93 -8.74 -6.45
C LEU A 187 -10.88 -9.20 -5.00
N ALA A 188 -10.42 -8.32 -4.12
CA ALA A 188 -10.42 -8.55 -2.68
C ALA A 188 -10.83 -7.28 -1.91
N GLY A 189 -11.29 -7.46 -0.68
CA GLY A 189 -11.61 -6.38 0.26
C GLY A 189 -11.00 -6.64 1.63
N THR A 190 -10.16 -5.72 2.12
CA THR A 190 -9.58 -5.78 3.47
C THR A 190 -10.55 -5.21 4.50
N ARG A 191 -10.69 -5.89 5.64
CA ARG A 191 -11.63 -5.54 6.71
C ARG A 191 -10.96 -5.47 8.09
N GLY A 192 -9.70 -5.06 8.11
CA GLY A 192 -8.90 -4.94 9.32
C GLY A 192 -8.85 -6.26 10.12
N ALA A 193 -9.26 -6.22 11.38
CA ALA A 193 -9.27 -7.40 12.26
C ALA A 193 -10.21 -8.54 11.79
N GLN A 194 -11.12 -8.26 10.88
CA GLN A 194 -12.00 -9.29 10.28
C GLN A 194 -11.33 -10.04 9.11
N GLY A 195 -10.11 -9.66 8.73
CA GLY A 195 -9.37 -10.28 7.63
C GLY A 195 -9.72 -9.73 6.27
N THR A 196 -9.64 -10.57 5.25
CA THR A 196 -9.84 -10.20 3.84
C THR A 196 -10.88 -11.13 3.22
N ILE A 197 -11.82 -10.56 2.47
CA ILE A 197 -12.73 -11.31 1.60
C ILE A 197 -12.29 -11.16 0.15
N TRP A 198 -12.56 -12.15 -0.66
CA TRP A 198 -12.16 -12.15 -2.06
C TRP A 198 -13.01 -13.11 -2.89
N LEU A 199 -12.98 -12.97 -4.21
CA LEU A 199 -13.68 -13.87 -5.13
C LEU A 199 -12.68 -14.86 -5.74
N ASP A 200 -13.03 -16.16 -5.68
CA ASP A 200 -12.27 -17.21 -6.37
C ASP A 200 -12.56 -17.20 -7.89
N GLU A 201 -11.88 -18.04 -8.65
CA GLU A 201 -12.05 -18.15 -10.11
C GLU A 201 -13.50 -18.48 -10.53
N LYS A 202 -14.28 -19.10 -9.64
CA LYS A 202 -15.69 -19.42 -9.85
C LYS A 202 -16.64 -18.33 -9.35
N GLN A 203 -16.09 -17.17 -8.96
CA GLN A 203 -16.82 -16.04 -8.37
C GLN A 203 -17.49 -16.38 -7.03
N ASN A 204 -17.02 -17.40 -6.31
CA ASN A 204 -17.48 -17.66 -4.95
C ASN A 204 -16.75 -16.77 -3.97
N LEU A 205 -17.46 -16.25 -2.99
CA LEU A 205 -16.91 -15.45 -1.93
C LEU A 205 -16.09 -16.34 -0.97
N GLN A 206 -14.83 -15.99 -0.80
CA GLN A 206 -13.88 -16.61 0.10
C GLN A 206 -13.48 -15.64 1.20
N GLN A 207 -12.87 -16.15 2.26
CA GLN A 207 -12.36 -15.35 3.37
C GLN A 207 -10.99 -15.86 3.81
N THR A 208 -10.05 -14.93 3.99
CA THR A 208 -8.77 -15.16 4.66
C THR A 208 -8.83 -14.46 6.03
N PRO A 209 -8.80 -15.22 7.15
CA PRO A 209 -8.84 -14.62 8.49
C PRO A 209 -7.61 -13.75 8.77
N ALA A 210 -7.79 -12.69 9.56
CA ALA A 210 -6.67 -11.95 10.13
C ALA A 210 -5.96 -12.79 11.22
N PHE A 211 -4.69 -12.48 11.45
CA PHE A 211 -3.97 -13.02 12.60
C PHE A 211 -4.30 -12.22 13.86
N PRO A 212 -4.73 -12.86 14.94
CA PRO A 212 -5.01 -12.16 16.19
C PRO A 212 -3.71 -11.67 16.83
N VAL A 213 -3.59 -10.37 17.04
CA VAL A 213 -2.44 -9.72 17.66
C VAL A 213 -2.88 -8.64 18.63
N HIS A 214 -2.00 -8.30 19.56
CA HIS A 214 -2.18 -7.09 20.38
C HIS A 214 -1.77 -5.87 19.54
N THR A 215 -2.74 -5.05 19.19
CA THR A 215 -2.54 -3.88 18.33
C THR A 215 -1.95 -2.72 19.12
N VAL A 216 -0.85 -2.15 18.63
CA VAL A 216 -0.17 -0.96 19.16
C VAL A 216 -0.35 0.21 18.19
N ASP A 217 -0.13 -0.01 16.87
CA ASP A 217 -0.25 1.02 15.85
C ASP A 217 -0.67 0.42 14.52
N THR A 218 -1.76 0.92 13.93
CA THR A 218 -2.30 0.46 12.64
C THR A 218 -1.85 1.29 11.44
N LEU A 219 -1.06 2.36 11.67
CA LEU A 219 -0.62 3.24 10.58
C LEU A 219 0.29 2.49 9.61
N GLY A 220 -0.04 2.50 8.30
CA GLY A 220 0.71 1.80 7.27
C GLY A 220 0.49 0.29 7.18
N ALA A 221 -0.41 -0.29 8.00
CA ALA A 221 -0.68 -1.74 7.95
C ALA A 221 -1.29 -2.19 6.61
N GLY A 222 -2.16 -1.38 6.03
CA GLY A 222 -2.72 -1.61 4.68
C GLY A 222 -1.64 -1.58 3.62
N ASP A 223 -0.74 -0.60 3.68
CA ASP A 223 0.35 -0.45 2.72
C ASP A 223 1.31 -1.65 2.79
N VAL A 224 1.66 -2.10 4.01
CA VAL A 224 2.47 -3.31 4.24
C VAL A 224 1.75 -4.56 3.72
N PHE A 225 0.43 -4.66 3.89
CA PHE A 225 -0.37 -5.74 3.31
C PHE A 225 -0.24 -5.76 1.79
N HIS A 226 -0.45 -4.62 1.11
CA HIS A 226 -0.39 -4.54 -0.35
C HIS A 226 1.02 -4.83 -0.88
N GLY A 227 2.06 -4.31 -0.20
CA GLY A 227 3.46 -4.61 -0.53
C GLY A 227 3.78 -6.10 -0.40
N ALA A 228 3.38 -6.73 0.71
CA ALA A 228 3.57 -8.15 0.95
C ALA A 228 2.79 -9.02 -0.04
N PHE A 229 1.56 -8.64 -0.40
CA PHE A 229 0.75 -9.33 -1.40
C PHE A 229 1.43 -9.28 -2.78
N ALA A 230 1.83 -8.09 -3.23
CA ALA A 230 2.52 -7.92 -4.51
C ALA A 230 3.79 -8.77 -4.59
N LEU A 231 4.62 -8.76 -3.53
CA LEU A 231 5.81 -9.59 -3.45
C LEU A 231 5.48 -11.09 -3.52
N ALA A 232 4.47 -11.55 -2.78
CA ALA A 232 4.08 -12.96 -2.78
C ALA A 232 3.60 -13.44 -4.17
N ILE A 233 2.89 -12.59 -4.92
CA ILE A 233 2.47 -12.89 -6.29
C ILE A 233 3.68 -13.01 -7.23
N THR A 234 4.67 -12.12 -7.13
CA THR A 234 5.90 -12.22 -7.95
C THR A 234 6.73 -13.45 -7.62
N GLU A 235 6.67 -13.94 -6.38
CA GLU A 235 7.30 -15.19 -5.94
C GLU A 235 6.52 -16.45 -6.39
N GLY A 236 5.41 -16.30 -7.10
CA GLY A 236 4.59 -17.40 -7.63
C GLY A 236 3.71 -18.09 -6.59
N GLN A 237 3.43 -17.44 -5.46
CA GLN A 237 2.46 -17.96 -4.51
C GLN A 237 1.03 -17.88 -5.09
N ASP A 238 0.20 -18.86 -4.77
CA ASP A 238 -1.21 -18.81 -5.10
C ASP A 238 -1.95 -17.72 -4.29
N LEU A 239 -3.10 -17.30 -4.75
CA LEU A 239 -3.87 -16.20 -4.13
C LEU A 239 -4.17 -16.42 -2.65
N PRO A 240 -4.62 -17.62 -2.20
CA PRO A 240 -4.82 -17.89 -0.77
C PRO A 240 -3.54 -17.75 0.06
N ALA A 241 -2.40 -18.25 -0.43
CA ALA A 241 -1.12 -18.15 0.25
C ALA A 241 -0.62 -16.69 0.28
N ALA A 242 -0.72 -15.96 -0.84
CA ALA A 242 -0.34 -14.55 -0.92
C ALA A 242 -1.17 -13.68 0.04
N LEU A 243 -2.49 -13.87 0.10
CA LEU A 243 -3.35 -13.16 1.04
C LEU A 243 -3.01 -13.48 2.51
N ARG A 244 -2.70 -14.75 2.80
CA ARG A 244 -2.32 -15.17 4.14
C ARG A 244 -0.96 -14.59 4.54
N PHE A 245 0.02 -14.57 3.62
CA PHE A 245 1.32 -13.94 3.83
C PHE A 245 1.18 -12.44 4.10
N ALA A 246 0.41 -11.73 3.27
CA ALA A 246 0.12 -10.31 3.44
C ALA A 246 -0.59 -10.00 4.77
N SER A 247 -1.57 -10.83 5.15
CA SER A 247 -2.27 -10.69 6.43
C SER A 247 -1.34 -10.87 7.63
N ALA A 248 -0.39 -11.81 7.56
CA ALA A 248 0.60 -12.02 8.61
C ALA A 248 1.57 -10.84 8.74
N ALA A 249 2.05 -10.30 7.62
CA ALA A 249 2.92 -9.12 7.58
C ALA A 249 2.22 -7.90 8.19
N ALA A 250 0.99 -7.61 7.79
CA ALA A 250 0.19 -6.51 8.31
C ALA A 250 -0.12 -6.67 9.82
N ALA A 251 -0.45 -7.88 10.26
CA ALA A 251 -0.69 -8.16 11.67
C ALA A 251 0.55 -7.91 12.53
N LEU A 252 1.73 -8.39 12.11
CA LEU A 252 2.99 -8.14 12.82
C LEU A 252 3.35 -6.66 12.85
N LYS A 253 3.14 -5.92 11.75
CA LYS A 253 3.30 -4.46 11.74
C LYS A 253 2.45 -3.80 12.81
N CYS A 254 1.22 -4.21 12.98
CA CYS A 254 0.32 -3.63 13.98
C CYS A 254 0.78 -3.81 15.43
N THR A 255 1.70 -4.72 15.71
CA THR A 255 2.22 -4.97 17.09
C THR A 255 3.27 -3.95 17.55
N ARG A 256 3.69 -2.99 16.69
CA ARG A 256 4.80 -2.07 16.93
C ARG A 256 4.42 -0.67 16.49
N PHE A 257 4.89 0.33 17.25
CA PHE A 257 4.80 1.73 16.86
C PHE A 257 5.85 2.07 15.79
N GLY A 258 5.56 3.06 14.92
CA GLY A 258 6.52 3.60 13.94
C GLY A 258 6.09 3.46 12.49
N GLY A 259 4.78 3.41 12.19
CA GLY A 259 4.28 3.35 10.82
C GLY A 259 4.85 2.15 10.05
N ALA A 260 5.17 2.31 8.78
CA ALA A 260 5.74 1.25 7.95
C ALA A 260 7.17 0.86 8.35
N PHE A 261 7.92 1.74 9.04
CA PHE A 261 9.22 1.41 9.60
C PHE A 261 9.16 0.36 10.73
N ALA A 262 7.96 0.00 11.19
CA ALA A 262 7.72 -1.12 12.08
C ALA A 262 7.33 -2.41 11.33
N ALA A 263 7.38 -2.44 9.99
CA ALA A 263 7.11 -3.64 9.20
C ALA A 263 8.05 -4.80 9.58
N PRO A 264 7.54 -6.05 9.59
CA PRO A 264 8.33 -7.20 9.98
C PRO A 264 9.36 -7.59 8.93
N GLN A 265 10.38 -8.32 9.38
CA GLN A 265 11.26 -9.06 8.50
C GLN A 265 10.58 -10.38 8.05
N ARG A 266 11.00 -10.92 6.89
CA ARG A 266 10.46 -12.19 6.34
C ARG A 266 10.42 -13.34 7.35
N ALA A 267 11.53 -13.54 8.09
CA ALA A 267 11.62 -14.61 9.07
C ALA A 267 10.55 -14.53 10.18
N GLU A 268 10.10 -13.33 10.53
CA GLU A 268 9.04 -13.13 11.52
C GLU A 268 7.68 -13.54 10.94
N VAL A 269 7.43 -13.19 9.68
CA VAL A 269 6.21 -13.59 8.96
C VAL A 269 6.14 -15.09 8.80
N GLU A 270 7.23 -15.73 8.36
CA GLU A 270 7.31 -17.18 8.21
C GLU A 270 7.16 -17.91 9.55
N ALA A 271 7.69 -17.37 10.63
CA ALA A 271 7.49 -17.94 11.97
C ALA A 271 6.01 -17.89 12.38
N LEU A 272 5.33 -16.77 12.15
CA LEU A 272 3.90 -16.62 12.45
C LEU A 272 3.06 -17.57 11.59
N LEU A 273 3.33 -17.67 10.30
CA LEU A 273 2.65 -18.60 9.39
C LEU A 273 2.83 -20.05 9.78
N GLY A 274 4.01 -20.42 10.29
CA GLY A 274 4.33 -21.74 10.82
C GLY A 274 3.83 -22.02 12.24
N GLY A 275 3.02 -21.13 12.83
CA GLY A 275 2.50 -21.28 14.19
C GLY A 275 3.56 -21.13 15.29
N ARG A 276 4.73 -20.58 14.98
CA ARG A 276 5.82 -20.31 15.92
C ARG A 276 5.75 -18.87 16.42
N ARG A 277 6.26 -18.63 17.63
CA ARG A 277 6.41 -17.26 18.12
C ARG A 277 7.44 -16.53 17.24
N PRO A 278 7.08 -15.38 16.65
CA PRO A 278 8.05 -14.57 15.90
C PRO A 278 9.26 -14.21 16.77
N PRO A 279 10.47 -14.10 16.19
CA PRO A 279 11.63 -13.55 16.88
C PRO A 279 11.34 -12.11 17.30
N PRO A 280 12.02 -11.58 18.35
CA PRO A 280 11.87 -10.18 18.72
C PRO A 280 12.28 -9.27 17.56
N PRO A 281 11.67 -8.06 17.43
CA PRO A 281 12.03 -7.13 16.38
C PRO A 281 13.50 -6.73 16.47
N LEU A 282 14.14 -6.53 15.31
CA LEU A 282 15.50 -6.01 15.26
C LEU A 282 15.52 -4.61 15.90
N GLY A 283 16.38 -4.42 16.91
CA GLY A 283 16.54 -3.15 17.62
C GLY A 283 15.69 -2.98 18.89
N ALA A 284 14.95 -4.00 19.33
CA ALA A 284 14.34 -4.02 20.67
C ALA A 284 15.40 -4.48 21.71
N ALA A 285 16.26 -3.55 22.12
CA ALA A 285 17.17 -3.72 23.25
C ALA A 285 17.11 -2.47 24.12
#